data_1b2825f284c3e0c95938918ccfaabddb
#
_entry.id   1b2825f284c3e0c95938918ccfaabddb
#
_cell.length_a   1.000
_cell.length_b   1.000
_cell.length_c   1.000
_cell.angle_alpha   90.00
_cell.angle_beta   90.00
_cell.angle_gamma   90.00
#
_symmetry.space_group_name_H-M   'P 1'
#
loop_
_entity.id
_entity.type
_entity.pdbx_description
1 polymer ?
#
loop_
_entity_poly.entity_id
_entity_poly.type
_entity_poly.pdbx_seq_one_letter_code
_entity_poly.pdbx_strand_id
1 'polypeptide(L)'
;MVDTYHSDQEKFYYVTEGTFGAVPANPAMLGHSCSSIDPDINPNNIRVAGTGSIDLAALKRGMRQPLLKVKYPIPSDAPINLLQYVKQELNLSLALQVLYYKDNFISATDIISLLYKGARFDKATLTCDIDGILECEAEFPAQDVEVTTAKIAGASYTEYAGAVSGSESYVKIGGVTCERVTSWKLQIDNSCKPVPVIRSVNGHLAKYLTWGKRLLTGELTFEFESKQEAEDVLADTEQSSLEFGLGGANKVTVEHTKWDDFSLGGKAEDLIYAKVSFTARGPLTIS
;
A
#
# COMPACT_ATOMS: atom_id res chain seq x y z
N MET A 1 1.17 25.83 -27.25
CA MET A 1 0.68 24.62 -26.58
C MET A 1 1.05 24.78 -25.13
N VAL A 2 0.14 24.66 -24.17
CA VAL A 2 0.50 24.74 -22.75
C VAL A 2 1.16 23.42 -22.39
N ASP A 3 2.39 23.51 -21.94
CA ASP A 3 3.27 22.36 -21.66
C ASP A 3 3.01 21.88 -20.24
N THR A 4 1.94 21.09 -20.04
CA THR A 4 1.48 20.58 -18.73
C THR A 4 1.72 19.09 -18.63
N TYR A 5 1.96 18.61 -17.40
CA TYR A 5 1.98 17.18 -17.09
C TYR A 5 0.55 16.65 -16.99
N HIS A 6 0.32 15.44 -17.50
CA HIS A 6 -0.96 14.74 -17.43
C HIS A 6 -0.85 13.50 -16.56
N SER A 7 -1.91 13.13 -15.87
CA SER A 7 -1.92 11.97 -14.98
C SER A 7 -1.76 10.62 -15.68
N ASP A 8 -2.10 10.54 -16.97
CA ASP A 8 -1.88 9.37 -17.82
C ASP A 8 -0.42 9.21 -18.28
N GLN A 9 0.45 10.18 -17.96
CA GLN A 9 1.88 10.17 -18.26
C GLN A 9 2.75 10.01 -17.01
N GLU A 10 2.23 9.30 -16.02
CA GLU A 10 2.94 8.98 -14.79
C GLU A 10 3.42 7.52 -14.80
N LYS A 11 4.58 7.28 -14.18
CA LYS A 11 5.15 5.95 -13.99
C LYS A 11 5.63 5.79 -12.57
N PHE A 12 5.34 4.64 -11.98
CA PHE A 12 5.80 4.26 -10.65
C PHE A 12 6.77 3.08 -10.72
N TYR A 13 7.90 3.22 -10.01
CA TYR A 13 8.92 2.19 -9.93
C TYR A 13 9.45 2.05 -8.50
N TYR A 14 9.95 0.87 -8.19
CA TYR A 14 10.55 0.56 -6.89
C TYR A 14 11.75 -0.35 -7.02
N VAL A 15 12.61 -0.29 -6.01
CA VAL A 15 13.73 -1.20 -5.82
C VAL A 15 14.03 -1.33 -4.33
N THR A 16 14.55 -2.48 -3.90
CA THR A 16 15.02 -2.67 -2.53
C THR A 16 16.34 -1.94 -2.29
N GLU A 17 16.46 -1.31 -1.12
CA GLU A 17 17.69 -0.69 -0.66
C GLU A 17 18.56 -1.69 0.10
N GLY A 18 19.84 -1.75 -0.19
CA GLY A 18 20.81 -2.53 0.59
C GLY A 18 21.20 -1.85 1.91
N THR A 19 21.09 -0.53 1.95
CA THR A 19 21.29 0.30 3.14
C THR A 19 20.15 1.30 3.21
N PHE A 20 19.54 1.47 4.37
CA PHE A 20 18.40 2.36 4.57
C PHE A 20 18.67 3.78 4.07
N GLY A 21 17.82 4.26 3.17
CA GLY A 21 17.92 5.59 2.56
C GLY A 21 19.00 5.73 1.47
N ALA A 22 19.60 4.63 1.02
CA ALA A 22 20.59 4.63 -0.04
C ALA A 22 20.12 3.83 -1.26
N VAL A 23 19.96 4.53 -2.38
CA VAL A 23 19.61 3.90 -3.66
C VAL A 23 20.78 3.04 -4.15
N PRO A 24 20.56 1.79 -4.57
CA PRO A 24 21.62 0.96 -5.15
C PRO A 24 22.25 1.59 -6.40
N ALA A 25 23.51 1.31 -6.65
CA ALA A 25 24.14 1.69 -7.92
C ALA A 25 23.58 0.82 -9.06
N ASN A 26 23.22 1.47 -10.19
CA ASN A 26 22.63 0.80 -11.37
C ASN A 26 21.42 -0.08 -11.00
N PRO A 27 20.36 0.46 -10.37
CA PRO A 27 19.28 -0.34 -9.85
C PRO A 27 18.43 -0.95 -10.95
N ALA A 28 17.95 -2.18 -10.74
CA ALA A 28 16.92 -2.79 -11.55
C ALA A 28 15.55 -2.37 -10.98
N MET A 29 14.99 -1.29 -11.51
CA MET A 29 13.72 -0.74 -11.08
C MET A 29 12.56 -1.57 -11.64
N LEU A 30 11.66 -1.99 -10.76
CA LEU A 30 10.44 -2.71 -11.10
C LEU A 30 9.25 -1.76 -11.03
N GLY A 31 8.38 -1.78 -12.02
CA GLY A 31 7.23 -0.90 -12.11
C GLY A 31 5.91 -1.64 -12.17
N HIS A 32 4.85 -1.00 -11.72
CA HIS A 32 3.48 -1.44 -11.86
C HIS A 32 2.65 -0.37 -12.56
N SER A 33 1.68 -0.79 -13.36
CA SER A 33 0.61 0.10 -13.81
C SER A 33 -0.19 0.56 -12.59
N CYS A 34 -0.42 1.85 -12.44
CA CYS A 34 -1.11 2.42 -11.29
C CYS A 34 -2.41 3.09 -11.72
N SER A 35 -3.46 2.94 -10.90
CA SER A 35 -4.72 3.68 -11.05
C SER A 35 -4.64 5.08 -10.47
N SER A 36 -3.83 5.27 -9.41
CA SER A 36 -3.47 6.59 -8.87
C SER A 36 -2.10 6.57 -8.20
N ILE A 37 -1.44 7.73 -8.22
CA ILE A 37 -0.17 7.99 -7.55
C ILE A 37 -0.31 9.35 -6.85
N ASP A 38 -0.28 9.34 -5.52
CA ASP A 38 -0.48 10.52 -4.69
C ASP A 38 0.77 10.80 -3.85
N PRO A 39 1.72 11.61 -4.35
CA PRO A 39 2.92 12.01 -3.63
C PRO A 39 2.62 13.15 -2.65
N ASP A 40 3.01 12.99 -1.40
CA ASP A 40 2.98 14.04 -0.39
C ASP A 40 4.41 14.35 0.11
N ILE A 41 4.77 15.64 0.04
CA ILE A 41 6.06 16.16 0.51
C ILE A 41 5.78 17.12 1.66
N ASN A 42 5.66 16.59 2.88
CA ASN A 42 5.34 17.39 4.05
C ASN A 42 6.62 17.90 4.74
N PRO A 43 6.93 19.21 4.68
CA PRO A 43 8.09 19.81 5.35
C PRO A 43 7.88 19.98 6.86
N ASN A 44 6.65 19.85 7.36
CA ASN A 44 6.28 19.97 8.78
C ASN A 44 6.83 21.26 9.42
N ASN A 45 6.48 22.42 8.86
CA ASN A 45 6.99 23.71 9.30
C ASN A 45 6.55 24.06 10.73
N ILE A 46 7.51 24.44 11.57
CA ILE A 46 7.29 24.89 12.94
C ILE A 46 7.03 26.40 12.92
N ARG A 47 5.88 26.81 13.46
CA ARG A 47 5.47 28.21 13.58
C ARG A 47 5.94 28.74 14.93
N VAL A 48 6.70 29.83 14.91
CA VAL A 48 7.16 30.51 16.13
C VAL A 48 6.33 31.78 16.30
N ALA A 49 5.52 31.85 17.36
CA ALA A 49 4.78 33.03 17.72
C ALA A 49 5.62 33.89 18.69
N GLY A 50 5.56 35.21 18.55
CA GLY A 50 6.18 36.18 19.46
C GLY A 50 5.12 36.98 20.21
N THR A 51 5.43 37.42 21.43
CA THR A 51 4.60 38.39 22.15
C THR A 51 4.81 39.81 21.57
N GLY A 52 3.75 40.60 21.47
CA GLY A 52 3.81 41.97 20.94
C GLY A 52 3.73 42.09 19.43
N SER A 53 3.42 41.02 18.71
CA SER A 53 3.15 41.05 17.28
C SER A 53 1.92 40.19 16.94
N ILE A 54 1.13 40.65 15.98
CA ILE A 54 0.02 39.88 15.41
C ILE A 54 0.54 38.86 14.37
N ASP A 55 1.76 39.01 13.88
CA ASP A 55 2.42 38.15 12.91
C ASP A 55 3.32 37.13 13.59
N LEU A 56 3.62 36.04 12.86
CA LEU A 56 4.57 35.03 13.32
C LEU A 56 5.99 35.59 13.37
N ALA A 57 6.69 35.38 14.47
CA ALA A 57 8.08 35.78 14.61
C ALA A 57 9.04 35.00 13.68
N ALA A 58 8.75 33.75 13.41
CA ALA A 58 9.55 32.92 12.47
C ALA A 58 8.78 31.71 12.00
N LEU A 59 9.23 31.20 10.84
CA LEU A 59 8.93 29.84 10.36
C LEU A 59 10.23 29.03 10.34
N LYS A 60 10.24 27.89 10.98
CA LYS A 60 11.40 26.99 11.03
C LYS A 60 11.05 25.66 10.40
N ARG A 61 12.04 25.05 9.73
CA ARG A 61 11.90 23.72 9.15
C ARG A 61 11.78 22.68 10.25
N GLY A 62 10.72 21.88 10.21
CA GLY A 62 10.54 20.73 11.07
C GLY A 62 11.12 19.44 10.47
N MET A 63 10.76 18.31 11.06
CA MET A 63 11.13 16.99 10.52
C MET A 63 10.25 16.69 9.30
N ARG A 64 10.88 16.43 8.15
CA ARG A 64 10.19 16.06 6.92
C ARG A 64 9.54 14.68 7.09
N GLN A 65 8.33 14.54 6.59
CA GLN A 65 7.55 13.30 6.63
C GLN A 65 6.95 13.03 5.24
N PRO A 66 7.77 12.64 4.27
CA PRO A 66 7.25 12.33 2.95
C PRO A 66 6.40 11.05 3.01
N LEU A 67 5.30 11.07 2.29
CA LEU A 67 4.38 9.94 2.14
C LEU A 67 4.06 9.76 0.66
N LEU A 68 4.13 8.54 0.18
CA LEU A 68 3.65 8.18 -1.15
C LEU A 68 2.51 7.19 -1.01
N LYS A 69 1.37 7.49 -1.63
CA LYS A 69 0.26 6.56 -1.78
C LYS A 69 0.17 6.13 -3.23
N VAL A 70 -0.03 4.84 -3.43
CA VAL A 70 -0.13 4.26 -4.77
C VAL A 70 -1.27 3.26 -4.78
N LYS A 71 -2.15 3.37 -5.77
CA LYS A 71 -3.19 2.39 -6.03
C LYS A 71 -2.88 1.69 -7.34
N TYR A 72 -2.81 0.36 -7.31
CA TYR A 72 -2.45 -0.45 -8.47
C TYR A 72 -3.23 -1.76 -8.52
N PRO A 73 -3.59 -2.25 -9.72
CA PRO A 73 -4.12 -3.60 -9.87
C PRO A 73 -3.02 -4.63 -9.57
N ILE A 74 -3.38 -5.73 -8.94
CA ILE A 74 -2.44 -6.84 -8.76
C ILE A 74 -2.14 -7.44 -10.14
N PRO A 75 -0.85 -7.47 -10.58
CA PRO A 75 -0.49 -7.95 -11.90
C PRO A 75 -0.67 -9.46 -12.01
N SER A 76 -1.25 -9.91 -13.14
CA SER A 76 -1.43 -11.34 -13.44
C SER A 76 -0.18 -11.99 -14.01
N ASP A 77 0.75 -11.21 -14.57
CA ASP A 77 1.95 -11.64 -15.28
C ASP A 77 3.25 -11.58 -14.47
N ALA A 78 3.15 -11.15 -13.21
CA ALA A 78 4.30 -10.99 -12.33
C ALA A 78 4.14 -11.80 -11.05
N PRO A 79 5.25 -12.27 -10.46
CA PRO A 79 5.24 -12.66 -9.06
C PRO A 79 4.84 -11.44 -8.22
N ILE A 80 4.24 -11.66 -7.03
CA ILE A 80 3.77 -10.58 -6.14
C ILE A 80 4.97 -9.86 -5.52
N ASN A 81 5.69 -9.08 -6.35
CA ASN A 81 6.96 -8.51 -5.94
C ASN A 81 6.78 -7.34 -4.95
N LEU A 82 5.85 -6.41 -5.21
CA LEU A 82 5.70 -5.25 -4.34
C LEU A 82 4.98 -5.61 -3.03
N LEU A 83 3.88 -6.35 -3.10
CA LEU A 83 3.07 -6.67 -1.93
C LEU A 83 3.84 -7.46 -0.85
N GLN A 84 4.83 -8.30 -1.23
CA GLN A 84 5.63 -9.04 -0.25
C GLN A 84 6.37 -8.14 0.76
N TYR A 85 6.69 -6.89 0.38
CA TYR A 85 7.40 -5.95 1.26
C TYR A 85 6.55 -5.37 2.38
N VAL A 86 5.23 -5.63 2.40
CA VAL A 86 4.38 -5.32 3.56
C VAL A 86 4.69 -6.22 4.76
N LYS A 87 5.40 -7.34 4.55
CA LYS A 87 5.84 -8.22 5.63
C LYS A 87 6.96 -7.55 6.45
N GLN A 88 6.70 -7.27 7.73
CA GLN A 88 7.69 -6.68 8.63
C GLN A 88 8.93 -7.57 8.82
N GLU A 89 8.77 -8.88 8.69
CA GLU A 89 9.80 -9.90 8.88
C GLU A 89 10.96 -9.73 7.90
N LEU A 90 10.71 -9.17 6.72
CA LEU A 90 11.76 -8.87 5.75
C LEU A 90 12.66 -7.71 6.18
N ASN A 91 12.13 -6.79 7.01
CA ASN A 91 12.83 -5.60 7.52
C ASN A 91 13.59 -4.80 6.44
N LEU A 92 13.04 -4.75 5.24
CA LEU A 92 13.62 -4.06 4.09
C LEU A 92 13.07 -2.65 3.96
N SER A 93 13.87 -1.76 3.37
CA SER A 93 13.43 -0.47 2.86
C SER A 93 13.47 -0.45 1.34
N LEU A 94 12.71 0.47 0.76
CA LEU A 94 12.54 0.65 -0.67
C LEU A 94 12.98 2.04 -1.09
N ALA A 95 13.60 2.14 -2.25
CA ALA A 95 13.66 3.37 -3.01
C ALA A 95 12.50 3.34 -4.02
N LEU A 96 11.64 4.37 -3.98
CA LEU A 96 10.47 4.50 -4.84
C LEU A 96 10.68 5.68 -5.76
N GLN A 97 10.43 5.52 -7.05
CA GLN A 97 10.54 6.59 -8.03
C GLN A 97 9.22 6.81 -8.75
N VAL A 98 8.76 8.05 -8.74
CA VAL A 98 7.63 8.51 -9.55
C VAL A 98 8.19 9.41 -10.66
N LEU A 99 7.86 9.08 -11.89
CA LEU A 99 8.27 9.82 -13.07
C LEU A 99 7.06 10.45 -13.74
N TYR A 100 7.11 11.75 -13.95
CA TYR A 100 6.13 12.52 -14.71
C TYR A 100 6.72 12.91 -16.05
N TYR A 101 6.02 12.63 -17.12
CA TYR A 101 6.45 12.95 -18.49
C TYR A 101 5.54 14.02 -19.10
N LYS A 102 6.09 14.84 -19.99
CA LYS A 102 5.32 15.82 -20.76
C LYS A 102 4.95 15.32 -22.15
N ASP A 103 5.66 14.33 -22.66
CA ASP A 103 5.72 13.98 -24.07
C ASP A 103 5.44 12.49 -24.38
N ASN A 104 4.49 11.91 -23.68
CA ASN A 104 4.04 10.54 -23.94
C ASN A 104 5.17 9.48 -23.78
N PHE A 105 6.02 9.67 -22.76
CA PHE A 105 7.14 8.78 -22.37
C PHE A 105 8.35 8.79 -23.34
N ILE A 106 8.42 9.71 -24.30
CA ILE A 106 9.45 9.74 -25.34
C ILE A 106 10.77 10.37 -24.84
N SER A 107 10.68 11.48 -24.12
CA SER A 107 11.87 12.22 -23.68
C SER A 107 12.54 11.58 -22.46
N ALA A 108 13.86 11.54 -22.47
CA ALA A 108 14.66 11.20 -21.30
C ALA A 108 15.01 12.41 -20.43
N THR A 109 14.78 13.62 -20.92
CA THR A 109 15.26 14.89 -20.32
C THR A 109 14.13 15.82 -19.87
N ASP A 110 12.93 15.67 -20.41
CA ASP A 110 11.78 16.50 -20.06
C ASP A 110 10.82 15.78 -19.10
N ILE A 111 11.39 15.37 -17.96
CA ILE A 111 10.70 14.61 -16.91
C ILE A 111 10.88 15.31 -15.57
N ILE A 112 9.91 15.09 -14.66
CA ILE A 112 10.08 15.32 -13.24
C ILE A 112 10.15 13.96 -12.55
N SER A 113 11.18 13.76 -11.76
CA SER A 113 11.40 12.54 -10.99
C SER A 113 11.33 12.86 -9.51
N LEU A 114 10.40 12.22 -8.80
CA LEU A 114 10.34 12.20 -7.35
C LEU A 114 10.92 10.89 -6.85
N LEU A 115 12.05 10.95 -6.16
CA LEU A 115 12.75 9.78 -5.64
C LEU A 115 12.61 9.73 -4.11
N TYR A 116 11.76 8.86 -3.61
CA TYR A 116 11.58 8.58 -2.20
C TYR A 116 12.63 7.57 -1.74
N LYS A 117 13.36 7.91 -0.67
CA LYS A 117 14.44 7.09 -0.10
C LYS A 117 14.08 6.63 1.29
N GLY A 118 14.51 5.42 1.65
CA GLY A 118 14.21 4.84 2.96
C GLY A 118 12.72 4.64 3.17
N ALA A 119 11.97 4.30 2.13
CA ALA A 119 10.55 4.06 2.24
C ALA A 119 10.27 2.68 2.84
N ARG A 120 9.17 2.56 3.59
CA ARG A 120 8.67 1.29 4.09
C ARG A 120 7.23 1.09 3.65
N PHE A 121 6.85 -0.14 3.38
CA PHE A 121 5.48 -0.48 3.02
C PHE A 121 4.64 -0.58 4.29
N ASP A 122 4.01 0.52 4.67
CA ASP A 122 3.30 0.65 5.94
C ASP A 122 1.92 0.04 5.89
N LYS A 123 1.11 0.44 4.91
CA LYS A 123 -0.27 -0.05 4.79
C LYS A 123 -0.53 -0.63 3.42
N ALA A 124 -1.27 -1.72 3.41
CA ALA A 124 -1.84 -2.31 2.21
C ALA A 124 -3.33 -2.57 2.42
N THR A 125 -4.16 -2.08 1.51
CA THR A 125 -5.57 -2.42 1.43
C THR A 125 -5.82 -3.13 0.12
N LEU A 126 -6.14 -4.42 0.21
CA LEU A 126 -6.54 -5.23 -0.92
C LEU A 126 -8.06 -5.24 -1.02
N THR A 127 -8.61 -5.02 -2.20
CA THR A 127 -10.05 -5.07 -2.48
C THR A 127 -10.32 -5.86 -3.73
N CYS A 128 -11.33 -6.71 -3.67
CA CYS A 128 -11.78 -7.53 -4.78
C CYS A 128 -13.28 -7.67 -4.77
N ASP A 129 -13.92 -7.33 -5.88
CA ASP A 129 -15.34 -7.58 -6.15
C ASP A 129 -15.45 -8.56 -7.31
N ILE A 130 -16.51 -9.37 -7.34
CA ILE A 130 -16.70 -10.42 -8.37
C ILE A 130 -16.64 -9.87 -9.80
N ASP A 131 -17.21 -8.71 -10.03
CA ASP A 131 -17.24 -8.03 -11.34
C ASP A 131 -16.13 -6.98 -11.50
N GLY A 132 -15.18 -6.93 -10.53
CA GLY A 132 -14.11 -5.95 -10.47
C GLY A 132 -12.73 -6.50 -10.79
N ILE A 133 -11.75 -5.64 -10.57
CA ILE A 133 -10.33 -5.96 -10.63
C ILE A 133 -9.80 -5.99 -9.19
N LEU A 134 -8.92 -6.93 -8.91
CA LEU A 134 -8.20 -6.99 -7.64
C LEU A 134 -7.20 -5.82 -7.55
N GLU A 135 -7.45 -4.88 -6.66
CA GLU A 135 -6.63 -3.69 -6.46
C GLU A 135 -5.95 -3.67 -5.10
N CYS A 136 -4.77 -3.08 -5.07
CA CYS A 136 -4.03 -2.79 -3.84
C CYS A 136 -3.83 -1.28 -3.71
N GLU A 137 -4.30 -0.70 -2.62
CA GLU A 137 -3.93 0.64 -2.19
C GLU A 137 -2.80 0.52 -1.15
N ALA A 138 -1.66 1.13 -1.46
CA ALA A 138 -0.42 1.03 -0.70
C ALA A 138 0.03 2.39 -0.17
N GLU A 139 0.47 2.46 1.10
CA GLU A 139 1.04 3.65 1.71
C GLU A 139 2.51 3.41 2.07
N PHE A 140 3.37 4.35 1.67
CA PHE A 140 4.80 4.30 1.87
C PHE A 140 5.31 5.58 2.55
N PRO A 141 5.38 5.65 3.88
CA PRO A 141 6.17 6.68 4.53
C PRO A 141 7.65 6.51 4.16
N ALA A 142 8.34 7.62 3.93
CA ALA A 142 9.74 7.60 3.54
C ALA A 142 10.61 8.49 4.44
N GLN A 143 11.92 8.27 4.41
CA GLN A 143 12.88 9.10 5.12
C GLN A 143 13.06 10.46 4.46
N ASP A 144 13.23 10.48 3.15
CA ASP A 144 13.48 11.67 2.36
C ASP A 144 12.90 11.54 0.95
N VAL A 145 12.76 12.67 0.28
CA VAL A 145 12.39 12.75 -1.13
C VAL A 145 13.32 13.71 -1.85
N GLU A 146 13.81 13.28 -3.00
CA GLU A 146 14.64 14.06 -3.91
C GLU A 146 13.86 14.36 -5.18
N VAL A 147 13.93 15.60 -5.64
CA VAL A 147 13.28 16.04 -6.89
C VAL A 147 14.38 16.31 -7.93
N THR A 148 14.29 15.62 -9.08
CA THR A 148 15.24 15.77 -10.18
C THR A 148 14.51 15.86 -11.50
N THR A 149 15.24 16.20 -12.58
CA THR A 149 14.74 16.24 -13.95
C THR A 149 15.25 15.07 -14.81
N ALA A 150 15.78 14.04 -14.17
CA ALA A 150 16.35 12.88 -14.85
C ALA A 150 15.96 11.57 -14.15
N LYS A 151 15.99 10.48 -14.91
CA LYS A 151 15.95 9.13 -14.38
C LYS A 151 17.21 8.81 -13.57
N ILE A 152 17.15 7.81 -12.71
CA ILE A 152 18.34 7.33 -11.98
C ILE A 152 19.38 6.86 -12.99
N ALA A 153 20.59 7.37 -12.88
CA ALA A 153 21.68 7.03 -13.79
C ALA A 153 22.02 5.52 -13.71
N GLY A 154 22.14 4.88 -14.85
CA GLY A 154 22.46 3.45 -14.96
C GLY A 154 21.32 2.50 -14.56
N ALA A 155 20.13 3.01 -14.21
CA ALA A 155 19.00 2.17 -13.88
C ALA A 155 18.39 1.49 -15.11
N SER A 156 17.98 0.22 -14.94
CA SER A 156 17.08 -0.47 -15.87
C SER A 156 15.66 -0.41 -15.34
N TYR A 157 14.65 -0.37 -16.21
CA TYR A 157 13.24 -0.26 -15.86
C TYR A 157 12.47 -1.40 -16.49
N THR A 158 11.81 -2.20 -15.67
CA THR A 158 10.93 -3.29 -16.10
C THR A 158 9.53 -3.01 -15.57
N GLU A 159 8.54 -3.01 -16.44
CA GLU A 159 7.14 -2.78 -16.08
C GLU A 159 6.37 -4.09 -16.14
N TYR A 160 5.55 -4.29 -15.13
CA TYR A 160 4.56 -5.36 -15.10
C TYR A 160 3.20 -4.77 -15.46
N ALA A 161 2.54 -5.42 -16.37
CA ALA A 161 1.18 -5.10 -16.81
C ALA A 161 0.23 -6.24 -16.41
N GLY A 162 -0.99 -6.16 -16.86
CA GLY A 162 -2.01 -7.13 -16.52
C GLY A 162 -2.75 -6.76 -15.22
N ALA A 163 -3.82 -7.47 -14.98
CA ALA A 163 -4.63 -7.30 -13.78
C ALA A 163 -5.35 -8.62 -13.50
N VAL A 164 -5.48 -8.97 -12.22
CA VAL A 164 -6.28 -10.10 -11.76
C VAL A 164 -7.73 -9.65 -11.64
N SER A 165 -8.66 -10.38 -12.27
CA SER A 165 -10.09 -10.15 -12.14
C SER A 165 -10.65 -10.83 -10.88
N GLY A 166 -11.81 -10.37 -10.41
CA GLY A 166 -12.51 -11.01 -9.30
C GLY A 166 -12.80 -12.48 -9.53
N SER A 167 -13.09 -12.86 -10.78
CA SER A 167 -13.35 -14.26 -11.16
C SER A 167 -12.11 -15.17 -11.11
N GLU A 168 -10.90 -14.62 -11.05
CA GLU A 168 -9.64 -15.35 -10.87
C GLU A 168 -9.20 -15.40 -9.40
N SER A 169 -9.92 -14.71 -8.53
CA SER A 169 -9.72 -14.72 -7.07
C SER A 169 -10.55 -15.82 -6.40
N TYR A 170 -10.18 -16.16 -5.18
CA TYR A 170 -10.95 -17.06 -4.34
C TYR A 170 -10.75 -16.71 -2.86
N VAL A 171 -11.65 -17.19 -2.01
CA VAL A 171 -11.52 -17.10 -0.55
C VAL A 171 -11.66 -18.48 0.05
N LYS A 172 -10.75 -18.85 0.99
CA LYS A 172 -10.92 -20.04 1.82
C LYS A 172 -11.02 -19.65 3.29
N ILE A 173 -11.91 -20.30 3.99
CA ILE A 173 -12.14 -20.16 5.44
C ILE A 173 -11.76 -21.48 6.07
N GLY A 174 -10.79 -21.47 7.00
CA GLY A 174 -10.32 -22.72 7.62
C GLY A 174 -9.79 -23.77 6.64
N GLY A 175 -9.26 -23.33 5.48
CA GLY A 175 -8.77 -24.21 4.42
C GLY A 175 -9.83 -24.71 3.42
N VAL A 176 -11.11 -24.40 3.63
CA VAL A 176 -12.24 -24.78 2.77
C VAL A 176 -12.61 -23.60 1.87
N THR A 177 -12.72 -23.84 0.55
CA THR A 177 -13.15 -22.81 -0.41
C THR A 177 -14.58 -22.37 -0.11
N CYS A 178 -14.80 -21.07 0.01
CA CYS A 178 -16.11 -20.46 0.19
C CYS A 178 -16.58 -19.89 -1.15
N GLU A 179 -17.50 -20.57 -1.81
CA GLU A 179 -18.00 -20.19 -3.15
C GLU A 179 -19.07 -19.09 -3.13
N ARG A 180 -19.47 -18.64 -1.93
CA ARG A 180 -20.53 -17.63 -1.73
C ARG A 180 -20.00 -16.19 -1.64
N VAL A 181 -18.67 -16.00 -1.60
CA VAL A 181 -18.07 -14.67 -1.44
C VAL A 181 -18.25 -13.86 -2.71
N THR A 182 -18.86 -12.69 -2.60
CA THR A 182 -19.09 -11.74 -3.69
C THR A 182 -18.08 -10.60 -3.69
N SER A 183 -17.61 -10.20 -2.52
CA SER A 183 -16.52 -9.24 -2.39
C SER A 183 -15.74 -9.45 -1.08
N TRP A 184 -14.48 -9.01 -1.11
CA TRP A 184 -13.64 -9.04 0.08
C TRP A 184 -12.68 -7.85 0.14
N LYS A 185 -12.32 -7.50 1.36
CA LYS A 185 -11.33 -6.49 1.66
C LYS A 185 -10.39 -6.99 2.75
N LEU A 186 -9.09 -6.84 2.55
CA LEU A 186 -8.06 -7.11 3.55
C LEU A 186 -7.22 -5.87 3.76
N GLN A 187 -7.07 -5.46 5.01
CA GLN A 187 -6.24 -4.34 5.42
C GLN A 187 -5.08 -4.82 6.28
N ILE A 188 -3.88 -4.43 5.92
CA ILE A 188 -2.64 -4.68 6.65
C ILE A 188 -2.10 -3.31 7.06
N ASP A 189 -1.99 -3.03 8.35
CA ASP A 189 -1.41 -1.80 8.90
C ASP A 189 -0.22 -2.16 9.81
N ASN A 190 0.96 -1.73 9.41
CA ASN A 190 2.20 -1.97 10.14
C ASN A 190 2.53 -0.85 11.15
N SER A 191 1.73 0.22 11.18
CA SER A 191 1.89 1.35 12.11
C SER A 191 3.32 1.90 12.13
N CYS A 192 3.91 2.10 10.95
CA CYS A 192 5.27 2.56 10.78
C CYS A 192 5.45 3.99 11.29
N LYS A 193 6.53 4.26 12.02
CA LYS A 193 6.79 5.57 12.62
C LYS A 193 8.21 6.06 12.36
N PRO A 194 8.36 7.36 12.01
CA PRO A 194 9.68 7.96 11.88
C PRO A 194 10.33 8.14 13.27
N VAL A 195 11.62 7.83 13.37
CA VAL A 195 12.40 8.05 14.58
C VAL A 195 13.21 9.35 14.45
N PRO A 196 12.78 10.43 15.14
CA PRO A 196 13.48 11.71 15.11
C PRO A 196 14.74 11.63 15.97
N VAL A 197 15.79 12.32 15.53
CA VAL A 197 17.03 12.49 16.32
C VAL A 197 17.55 13.92 16.16
N ILE A 198 18.09 14.49 17.23
CA ILE A 198 18.78 15.77 17.17
C ILE A 198 20.19 15.52 16.64
N ARG A 199 20.51 16.12 15.49
CA ARG A 199 21.82 16.02 14.86
C ARG A 199 22.13 17.28 14.05
N SER A 200 23.41 17.59 13.88
CA SER A 200 23.86 18.79 13.17
C SER A 200 23.69 18.69 11.65
N VAL A 201 23.78 17.50 11.10
CA VAL A 201 23.60 17.23 9.67
C VAL A 201 22.31 16.44 9.45
N ASN A 202 21.48 16.88 8.49
CA ASN A 202 20.21 16.23 8.16
C ASN A 202 19.23 16.05 9.36
N GLY A 203 19.27 16.98 10.32
CA GLY A 203 18.39 16.93 11.51
C GLY A 203 16.89 17.05 11.20
N HIS A 204 16.56 17.44 9.97
CA HIS A 204 15.18 17.51 9.46
C HIS A 204 14.70 16.17 8.85
N LEU A 205 15.54 15.15 8.79
CA LEU A 205 15.19 13.82 8.30
C LEU A 205 15.09 12.84 9.48
N ALA A 206 14.18 11.89 9.40
CA ALA A 206 14.16 10.77 10.34
C ALA A 206 15.48 9.99 10.27
N LYS A 207 15.93 9.43 11.38
CA LYS A 207 17.11 8.56 11.39
C LYS A 207 16.81 7.26 10.63
N TYR A 208 15.68 6.66 10.93
CA TYR A 208 15.08 5.51 10.27
C TYR A 208 13.57 5.49 10.54
N LEU A 209 12.87 4.62 9.86
CA LEU A 209 11.48 4.29 10.12
C LEU A 209 11.44 2.99 10.92
N THR A 210 10.65 2.93 11.98
CA THR A 210 10.46 1.72 12.78
C THR A 210 9.08 1.14 12.57
N TRP A 211 8.99 -0.19 12.58
CA TRP A 211 7.74 -0.89 12.57
C TRP A 211 7.00 -0.76 13.91
N GLY A 212 5.70 -0.59 13.84
CA GLY A 212 4.81 -0.71 14.99
C GLY A 212 4.23 -2.12 15.12
N LYS A 213 3.14 -2.23 15.86
CA LYS A 213 2.37 -3.48 15.94
C LYS A 213 1.52 -3.60 14.68
N ARG A 214 1.65 -4.75 14.01
CA ARG A 214 0.84 -5.05 12.82
C ARG A 214 -0.61 -5.32 13.22
N LEU A 215 -1.54 -4.70 12.52
CA LEU A 215 -2.97 -4.94 12.62
C LEU A 215 -3.45 -5.52 11.28
N LEU A 216 -4.17 -6.63 11.36
CA LEU A 216 -4.76 -7.31 10.22
C LEU A 216 -6.27 -7.30 10.39
N THR A 217 -6.98 -6.60 9.52
CA THR A 217 -8.44 -6.48 9.55
C THR A 217 -9.01 -6.63 8.15
N GLY A 218 -10.28 -6.89 8.06
CA GLY A 218 -10.94 -6.93 6.76
C GLY A 218 -12.43 -7.18 6.84
N GLU A 219 -13.01 -7.36 5.68
CA GLU A 219 -14.44 -7.58 5.49
C GLU A 219 -14.66 -8.62 4.41
N LEU A 220 -15.65 -9.45 4.58
CA LEU A 220 -16.19 -10.37 3.57
C LEU A 220 -17.67 -10.07 3.36
N THR A 221 -18.09 -10.05 2.10
CA THR A 221 -19.50 -10.01 1.73
C THR A 221 -19.82 -11.29 0.96
N PHE A 222 -20.86 -11.97 1.33
CA PHE A 222 -21.28 -13.22 0.70
C PHE A 222 -22.79 -13.38 0.67
N GLU A 223 -23.28 -14.23 -0.20
CA GLU A 223 -24.68 -14.61 -0.25
C GLU A 223 -25.06 -15.30 1.07
N PHE A 224 -26.19 -14.86 1.67
CA PHE A 224 -26.66 -15.41 2.94
C PHE A 224 -27.40 -16.73 2.71
N GLU A 225 -26.73 -17.84 2.98
CA GLU A 225 -27.28 -19.19 2.84
C GLU A 225 -27.36 -19.95 4.18
N SER A 226 -26.58 -19.52 5.17
CA SER A 226 -26.53 -20.23 6.45
C SER A 226 -26.42 -19.25 7.62
N LYS A 227 -26.74 -19.75 8.80
CA LYS A 227 -26.60 -19.01 10.07
C LYS A 227 -25.23 -19.16 10.73
N GLN A 228 -24.32 -19.96 10.11
CA GLN A 228 -23.08 -20.38 10.74
C GLN A 228 -22.21 -19.17 11.12
N GLU A 229 -22.09 -18.18 10.23
CA GLU A 229 -21.27 -17.01 10.46
C GLU A 229 -21.82 -16.17 11.65
N ALA A 230 -23.13 -16.06 11.78
CA ALA A 230 -23.76 -15.40 12.91
C ALA A 230 -23.55 -16.17 14.21
N GLU A 231 -23.65 -17.50 14.18
CA GLU A 231 -23.39 -18.37 15.33
C GLU A 231 -21.90 -18.29 15.74
N ASP A 232 -20.96 -18.25 14.79
CA ASP A 232 -19.53 -18.10 15.05
C ASP A 232 -19.19 -16.76 15.71
N VAL A 233 -19.83 -15.66 15.31
CA VAL A 233 -19.71 -14.35 15.99
C VAL A 233 -20.21 -14.44 17.43
N LEU A 234 -21.41 -15.02 17.63
CA LEU A 234 -21.99 -15.14 18.97
C LEU A 234 -21.20 -16.08 19.89
N ALA A 235 -20.58 -17.11 19.34
CA ALA A 235 -19.76 -18.07 20.07
C ALA A 235 -18.31 -17.65 20.24
N ASP A 236 -17.90 -16.48 19.71
CA ASP A 236 -16.51 -16.02 19.67
C ASP A 236 -15.55 -17.07 19.03
N THR A 237 -16.04 -17.75 17.99
CA THR A 237 -15.30 -18.83 17.34
C THR A 237 -14.09 -18.28 16.57
N GLU A 238 -12.90 -18.84 16.81
CA GLU A 238 -11.70 -18.52 16.06
C GLU A 238 -11.60 -19.38 14.79
N GLN A 239 -11.50 -18.73 13.64
CA GLN A 239 -11.17 -19.39 12.38
C GLN A 239 -9.67 -19.64 12.29
N SER A 240 -9.24 -20.84 11.90
CA SER A 240 -7.81 -21.18 11.82
C SER A 240 -7.06 -20.30 10.82
N SER A 241 -7.66 -20.01 9.66
CA SER A 241 -7.07 -19.17 8.61
C SER A 241 -8.12 -18.60 7.67
N LEU A 242 -7.80 -17.44 7.09
CA LEU A 242 -8.43 -16.92 5.87
C LEU A 242 -7.36 -16.85 4.79
N GLU A 243 -7.65 -17.42 3.62
CA GLU A 243 -6.78 -17.39 2.46
C GLU A 243 -7.47 -16.64 1.32
N PHE A 244 -6.81 -15.66 0.75
CA PHE A 244 -7.28 -14.83 -0.36
C PHE A 244 -6.42 -15.10 -1.58
N GLY A 245 -7.01 -15.60 -2.66
CA GLY A 245 -6.34 -15.82 -3.93
C GLY A 245 -6.07 -14.50 -4.65
N LEU A 246 -4.85 -14.34 -5.15
CA LEU A 246 -4.41 -13.15 -5.87
C LEU A 246 -4.12 -13.46 -7.35
N GLY A 247 -4.80 -14.46 -7.89
CA GLY A 247 -4.58 -14.95 -9.25
C GLY A 247 -3.46 -16.01 -9.35
N GLY A 248 -3.65 -17.01 -10.19
CA GLY A 248 -2.70 -18.11 -10.37
C GLY A 248 -2.38 -18.83 -9.06
N ALA A 249 -1.09 -18.96 -8.74
CA ALA A 249 -0.62 -19.56 -7.49
C ALA A 249 -0.45 -18.56 -6.34
N ASN A 250 -0.62 -17.26 -6.61
CA ASN A 250 -0.37 -16.20 -5.65
C ASN A 250 -1.52 -16.08 -4.64
N LYS A 251 -1.19 -15.91 -3.38
CA LYS A 251 -2.17 -15.80 -2.29
C LYS A 251 -1.66 -15.04 -1.08
N VAL A 252 -2.60 -14.53 -0.30
CA VAL A 252 -2.37 -14.01 1.04
C VAL A 252 -3.14 -14.87 2.04
N THR A 253 -2.47 -15.30 3.09
CA THR A 253 -3.09 -16.06 4.18
C THR A 253 -2.88 -15.31 5.48
N VAL A 254 -3.96 -15.14 6.24
CA VAL A 254 -3.96 -14.62 7.61
C VAL A 254 -4.50 -15.71 8.54
N GLU A 255 -3.81 -15.94 9.64
CA GLU A 255 -4.17 -17.00 10.59
C GLU A 255 -4.79 -16.43 11.86
N HIS A 256 -5.48 -17.28 12.62
CA HIS A 256 -6.12 -16.91 13.88
C HIS A 256 -7.06 -15.71 13.74
N THR A 257 -8.08 -15.89 12.94
CA THR A 257 -9.05 -14.85 12.60
C THR A 257 -10.33 -15.00 13.44
N LYS A 258 -10.85 -13.88 13.93
CA LYS A 258 -12.16 -13.81 14.58
C LYS A 258 -13.07 -12.86 13.81
N TRP A 259 -14.34 -13.22 13.79
CA TRP A 259 -15.37 -12.34 13.28
C TRP A 259 -15.69 -11.28 14.33
N ASP A 260 -15.63 -9.99 13.96
CA ASP A 260 -15.89 -8.87 14.86
C ASP A 260 -17.35 -8.43 14.81
N ASP A 261 -17.98 -8.54 13.63
CA ASP A 261 -19.34 -8.10 13.40
C ASP A 261 -19.99 -8.93 12.29
N PHE A 262 -21.31 -9.03 12.35
CA PHE A 262 -22.15 -9.68 11.34
C PHE A 262 -23.36 -8.80 11.06
N SER A 263 -23.59 -8.47 9.81
CA SER A 263 -24.74 -7.70 9.38
C SER A 263 -25.40 -8.32 8.14
N LEU A 264 -26.70 -8.16 8.05
CA LEU A 264 -27.48 -8.57 6.90
C LEU A 264 -27.98 -7.35 6.17
N GLY A 265 -27.82 -7.33 4.85
CA GLY A 265 -28.33 -6.30 3.95
C GLY A 265 -29.08 -6.91 2.79
N GLY A 266 -30.17 -6.27 2.38
CA GLY A 266 -30.93 -6.64 1.20
C GLY A 266 -31.93 -5.55 0.88
N LYS A 267 -32.30 -5.43 -0.40
CA LYS A 267 -33.40 -4.59 -0.87
C LYS A 267 -34.58 -5.47 -1.21
N ALA A 268 -35.77 -4.89 -1.25
CA ALA A 268 -36.94 -5.61 -1.72
C ALA A 268 -36.68 -6.15 -3.14
N GLU A 269 -37.00 -7.41 -3.36
CA GLU A 269 -36.80 -8.13 -4.64
C GLU A 269 -35.32 -8.47 -4.99
N ASP A 270 -34.39 -8.33 -4.02
CA ASP A 270 -32.97 -8.64 -4.22
C ASP A 270 -32.52 -9.79 -3.28
N LEU A 271 -31.34 -10.36 -3.56
CA LEU A 271 -30.72 -11.35 -2.67
C LEU A 271 -30.33 -10.71 -1.33
N ILE A 272 -30.35 -11.50 -0.28
CA ILE A 272 -29.82 -11.08 1.02
C ILE A 272 -28.33 -11.36 1.06
N TYR A 273 -27.55 -10.34 1.33
CA TYR A 273 -26.11 -10.44 1.52
C TYR A 273 -25.76 -10.35 3.00
N ALA A 274 -24.85 -11.20 3.41
CA ALA A 274 -24.22 -11.13 4.73
C ALA A 274 -22.87 -10.42 4.59
N LYS A 275 -22.61 -9.48 5.49
CA LYS A 275 -21.33 -8.80 5.63
C LYS A 275 -20.74 -9.13 6.99
N VAL A 276 -19.50 -9.57 6.99
CA VAL A 276 -18.73 -9.92 8.19
C VAL A 276 -17.44 -9.10 8.17
N SER A 277 -17.15 -8.41 9.26
CA SER A 277 -15.82 -7.85 9.52
C SER A 277 -15.00 -8.83 10.37
N PHE A 278 -13.67 -8.75 10.24
CA PHE A 278 -12.77 -9.62 10.97
C PHE A 278 -11.49 -8.93 11.41
N THR A 279 -10.93 -9.44 12.50
CA THR A 279 -9.57 -9.15 12.93
C THR A 279 -8.77 -10.45 13.03
N ALA A 280 -7.54 -10.43 12.51
CA ALA A 280 -6.63 -11.57 12.57
C ALA A 280 -5.43 -11.27 13.48
N ARG A 281 -5.01 -12.27 14.23
CA ARG A 281 -3.82 -12.20 15.07
C ARG A 281 -2.53 -12.44 14.26
N GLY A 282 -2.63 -13.13 13.14
CA GLY A 282 -1.51 -13.58 12.29
C GLY A 282 -0.93 -14.93 12.75
N PRO A 283 0.07 -15.44 12.08
CA PRO A 283 0.93 -14.79 11.09
C PRO A 283 0.26 -14.38 9.78
N LEU A 284 0.95 -13.51 9.03
CA LEU A 284 0.63 -13.12 7.67
C LEU A 284 1.61 -13.84 6.71
N THR A 285 1.08 -14.60 5.77
CA THR A 285 1.87 -15.24 4.72
C THR A 285 1.44 -14.70 3.35
N ILE A 286 2.42 -14.36 2.52
CA ILE A 286 2.24 -13.94 1.12
C ILE A 286 3.14 -14.84 0.28
N SER A 287 2.58 -15.56 -0.63
CA SER A 287 3.27 -16.54 -1.48
C SER A 287 2.73 -16.49 -2.91
#